data_a4cd78ac2141b1e643ef916f246eb8ca
#
_entry.id   a4cd78ac2141b1e643ef916f246eb8ca
#
_cell.length_a   1.000
_cell.length_b   1.000
_cell.length_c   1.000
_cell.angle_alpha   90.00
_cell.angle_beta   90.00
_cell.angle_gamma   90.00
#
_symmetry.space_group_name_H-M   'P 1'
#
loop_
_entity.id
_entity.type
_entity.pdbx_description
1 polymer ?
#
loop_
_entity_poly.entity_id
_entity_poly.type
_entity_poly.pdbx_seq_one_letter_code
_entity_poly.pdbx_strand_id
1 'polypeptide(L)'
;MPLHAEIREIRQKQFAPVYVLFGPETYLAEEFVALARREMIDPAFSDLNFSIYDCTETPLADILQDAETLPFMGEHRLIIARQAYFLTGSKPPAKIESNPDALLAYLQNPPSYTTLILITDADKLDERKKLVKTLQQKAKLLPFLQLKDADLYSWVERRAETYHARIQRSEAIKLVERVGGELRLLDKELEKLALYVGTNGEITGESIEKLAVRTLEQDVFALIEHVAMGRIDRALRMMYDCIKTGEEPIKLLALFARQFRLLLHIRQWSPRGYSQQQLAGMLKIHPYAVKKATEQARYFSEGSLKKLLGILAEEDFRIKSGQVDKLLALEMFITRAHEERQISSQYQA
;
A
#
# COMPACT_ATOMS: atom_id res chain seq x y z
N MET A 1 17.26 0.21 6.21
CA MET A 1 16.55 -0.40 5.07
C MET A 1 17.54 -1.25 4.29
N PRO A 2 17.21 -2.44 3.82
CA PRO A 2 18.14 -3.30 3.05
C PRO A 2 18.60 -2.70 1.71
N LEU A 3 17.96 -1.64 1.24
CA LEU A 3 18.21 -0.98 -0.05
C LEU A 3 19.31 0.11 -0.06
N HIS A 4 19.97 0.39 1.07
CA HIS A 4 20.97 1.46 1.10
C HIS A 4 22.25 1.13 0.30
N ALA A 5 22.60 -0.15 0.22
CA ALA A 5 23.74 -0.59 -0.57
C ALA A 5 23.48 -0.43 -2.06
N GLU A 6 22.32 -0.91 -2.52
CA GLU A 6 21.93 -0.89 -3.93
C GLU A 6 21.69 0.55 -4.43
N ILE A 7 21.08 1.40 -3.61
CA ILE A 7 20.93 2.83 -3.93
C ILE A 7 22.32 3.50 -4.07
N ARG A 8 23.27 3.14 -3.22
CA ARG A 8 24.65 3.67 -3.30
C ARG A 8 25.34 3.16 -4.56
N GLU A 9 25.26 1.87 -4.87
CA GLU A 9 25.81 1.27 -6.09
C GLU A 9 25.25 1.99 -7.34
N ILE A 10 23.94 2.19 -7.43
CA ILE A 10 23.30 2.90 -8.54
C ILE A 10 23.84 4.34 -8.67
N ARG A 11 23.94 5.08 -7.57
CA ARG A 11 24.52 6.44 -7.57
C ARG A 11 26.00 6.47 -7.96
N GLN A 12 26.71 5.38 -7.74
CA GLN A 12 28.11 5.20 -8.16
C GLN A 12 28.22 4.64 -9.58
N LYS A 13 27.09 4.57 -10.32
CA LYS A 13 27.00 4.00 -11.67
C LYS A 13 27.42 2.53 -11.75
N GLN A 14 27.25 1.79 -10.67
CA GLN A 14 27.48 0.35 -10.62
C GLN A 14 26.14 -0.37 -10.76
N PHE A 15 25.82 -0.80 -11.96
CA PHE A 15 24.53 -1.39 -12.29
C PHE A 15 24.66 -2.91 -12.41
N ALA A 16 23.74 -3.64 -11.77
CA ALA A 16 23.60 -5.06 -12.04
C ALA A 16 22.83 -5.26 -13.36
N PRO A 17 23.14 -6.29 -14.13
CA PRO A 17 22.43 -6.55 -15.38
C PRO A 17 20.96 -6.90 -15.18
N VAL A 18 20.61 -7.52 -14.04
CA VAL A 18 19.22 -7.88 -13.73
C VAL A 18 18.90 -7.59 -12.28
N TYR A 19 17.78 -6.90 -12.07
CA TYR A 19 17.14 -6.73 -10.75
C TYR A 19 15.78 -7.41 -10.74
N VAL A 20 15.39 -7.93 -9.58
CA VAL A 20 14.04 -8.44 -9.32
C VAL A 20 13.48 -7.69 -8.12
N LEU A 21 12.49 -6.84 -8.38
CA LEU A 21 11.77 -6.11 -7.33
C LEU A 21 10.50 -6.89 -7.01
N PHE A 22 10.31 -7.25 -5.75
CA PHE A 22 9.13 -8.01 -5.36
C PHE A 22 8.58 -7.55 -4.02
N GLY A 23 7.27 -7.54 -3.89
CA GLY A 23 6.58 -7.11 -2.68
C GLY A 23 5.47 -6.09 -2.94
N PRO A 24 4.57 -5.89 -1.98
CA PRO A 24 3.39 -5.06 -2.12
C PRO A 24 3.68 -3.54 -2.00
N GLU A 25 4.90 -3.12 -1.60
CA GLU A 25 5.24 -1.70 -1.47
C GLU A 25 5.67 -1.11 -2.82
N THR A 26 4.68 -0.88 -3.67
CA THR A 26 4.89 -0.39 -5.04
C THR A 26 5.50 1.01 -5.10
N TYR A 27 5.21 1.87 -4.12
CA TYR A 27 5.74 3.23 -4.08
C TYR A 27 7.28 3.24 -4.02
N LEU A 28 7.87 2.46 -3.11
CA LEU A 28 9.33 2.36 -3.01
C LEU A 28 9.96 1.67 -4.23
N ALA A 29 9.28 0.71 -4.83
CA ALA A 29 9.75 0.08 -6.07
C ALA A 29 9.77 1.10 -7.24
N GLU A 30 8.76 1.96 -7.34
CA GLU A 30 8.73 3.04 -8.33
C GLU A 30 9.81 4.09 -8.08
N GLU A 31 10.08 4.45 -6.82
CA GLU A 31 11.19 5.34 -6.47
C GLU A 31 12.55 4.75 -6.88
N PHE A 32 12.74 3.44 -6.67
CA PHE A 32 13.94 2.75 -7.12
C PHE A 32 14.08 2.79 -8.64
N VAL A 33 13.02 2.51 -9.38
CA VAL A 33 13.00 2.61 -10.85
C VAL A 33 13.29 4.04 -11.32
N ALA A 34 12.68 5.04 -10.69
CA ALA A 34 12.92 6.45 -11.02
C ALA A 34 14.39 6.85 -10.78
N LEU A 35 14.98 6.38 -9.68
CA LEU A 35 16.41 6.57 -9.41
C LEU A 35 17.27 5.88 -10.49
N ALA A 36 17.00 4.62 -10.79
CA ALA A 36 17.74 3.86 -11.81
C ALA A 36 17.67 4.58 -13.17
N ARG A 37 16.48 5.01 -13.61
CA ARG A 37 16.31 5.77 -14.84
C ARG A 37 17.14 7.04 -14.85
N ARG A 38 17.12 7.81 -13.79
CA ARG A 38 17.85 9.09 -13.70
C ARG A 38 19.36 8.90 -13.76
N GLU A 39 19.90 7.85 -13.14
CA GLU A 39 21.35 7.63 -13.07
C GLU A 39 21.90 6.87 -14.29
N MET A 40 21.05 6.10 -14.98
CA MET A 40 21.46 5.24 -16.11
C MET A 40 21.22 5.88 -17.48
N ILE A 41 20.13 6.65 -17.62
CA ILE A 41 19.63 7.06 -18.93
C ILE A 41 19.80 8.56 -19.12
N ASP A 42 20.45 8.95 -20.23
CA ASP A 42 20.52 10.34 -20.63
C ASP A 42 19.10 10.86 -20.97
N PRO A 43 18.65 11.95 -20.33
CA PRO A 43 17.32 12.52 -20.61
C PRO A 43 17.07 12.82 -22.09
N ALA A 44 18.11 13.18 -22.85
CA ALA A 44 17.99 13.49 -24.29
C ALA A 44 17.60 12.28 -25.15
N PHE A 45 17.92 11.06 -24.70
CA PHE A 45 17.68 9.81 -25.43
C PHE A 45 16.80 8.85 -24.63
N SER A 46 16.07 9.35 -23.63
CA SER A 46 15.28 8.53 -22.73
C SER A 46 14.23 7.70 -23.46
N ASP A 47 13.54 8.26 -24.43
CA ASP A 47 12.48 7.56 -25.17
C ASP A 47 12.98 6.40 -26.05
N LEU A 48 14.29 6.36 -26.34
CA LEU A 48 14.91 5.32 -27.15
C LEU A 48 15.64 4.27 -26.31
N ASN A 49 16.03 4.61 -25.07
CA ASN A 49 16.84 3.75 -24.21
C ASN A 49 16.10 3.28 -22.94
N PHE A 50 14.85 3.69 -22.77
CA PHE A 50 14.02 3.30 -21.64
C PHE A 50 12.69 2.73 -22.10
N SER A 51 12.39 1.49 -21.76
CA SER A 51 11.14 0.82 -22.11
C SER A 51 10.46 0.23 -20.87
N ILE A 52 9.13 0.28 -20.87
CA ILE A 52 8.30 -0.33 -19.82
C ILE A 52 7.33 -1.30 -20.48
N TYR A 53 7.32 -2.53 -20.02
CA TYR A 53 6.45 -3.59 -20.50
C TYR A 53 5.59 -4.14 -19.37
N ASP A 54 4.39 -4.58 -19.70
CA ASP A 54 3.55 -5.41 -18.84
C ASP A 54 3.63 -6.87 -19.31
N CYS A 55 4.15 -7.76 -18.48
CA CYS A 55 4.30 -9.18 -18.81
C CYS A 55 2.95 -9.89 -18.98
N THR A 56 1.84 -9.26 -18.65
CA THR A 56 0.49 -9.79 -18.91
C THR A 56 -0.03 -9.43 -20.30
N GLU A 57 0.65 -8.52 -21.01
CA GLU A 57 0.28 -8.02 -22.34
C GLU A 57 1.36 -8.28 -23.38
N THR A 58 2.64 -8.33 -22.96
CA THR A 58 3.79 -8.51 -23.86
C THR A 58 4.51 -9.82 -23.59
N PRO A 59 4.76 -10.66 -24.62
CA PRO A 59 5.53 -11.88 -24.47
C PRO A 59 6.95 -11.62 -23.93
N LEU A 60 7.42 -12.48 -23.04
CA LEU A 60 8.75 -12.34 -22.44
C LEU A 60 9.87 -12.34 -23.51
N ALA A 61 9.69 -13.07 -24.60
CA ALA A 61 10.65 -13.11 -25.71
C ALA A 61 10.86 -11.73 -26.34
N ASP A 62 9.78 -10.97 -26.54
CA ASP A 62 9.84 -9.61 -27.13
C ASP A 62 10.53 -8.63 -26.18
N ILE A 63 10.27 -8.75 -24.88
CA ILE A 63 10.95 -7.95 -23.84
C ILE A 63 12.45 -8.23 -23.83
N LEU A 64 12.85 -9.49 -23.94
CA LEU A 64 14.25 -9.88 -23.98
C LEU A 64 14.94 -9.47 -25.29
N GLN A 65 14.24 -9.52 -26.41
CA GLN A 65 14.74 -9.01 -27.69
C GLN A 65 15.05 -7.51 -27.59
N ASP A 66 14.18 -6.71 -26.97
CA ASP A 66 14.45 -5.30 -26.71
C ASP A 66 15.64 -5.12 -25.74
N ALA A 67 15.76 -5.97 -24.73
CA ALA A 67 16.88 -5.94 -23.78
C ALA A 67 18.23 -6.28 -24.42
N GLU A 68 18.27 -6.98 -25.54
CA GLU A 68 19.46 -7.30 -26.32
C GLU A 68 19.79 -6.22 -27.36
N THR A 69 18.89 -5.24 -27.56
CA THR A 69 19.12 -4.13 -28.51
C THR A 69 20.15 -3.15 -27.93
N LEU A 70 21.07 -2.71 -28.77
CA LEU A 70 22.09 -1.72 -28.40
C LEU A 70 21.43 -0.37 -28.01
N PRO A 71 21.97 0.34 -27.02
CA PRO A 71 21.48 1.66 -26.67
C PRO A 71 21.75 2.65 -27.82
N PHE A 72 20.79 3.57 -28.04
CA PHE A 72 20.90 4.60 -29.06
C PHE A 72 21.60 5.83 -28.49
N MET A 73 22.75 6.18 -29.02
CA MET A 73 23.53 7.37 -28.62
C MET A 73 23.75 7.50 -27.10
N GLY A 74 23.77 6.37 -26.36
CA GLY A 74 23.95 6.30 -24.93
C GLY A 74 24.79 5.09 -24.53
N GLU A 75 25.16 4.99 -23.26
CA GLU A 75 25.96 3.88 -22.73
C GLU A 75 25.08 2.75 -22.19
N HIS A 76 23.84 3.06 -21.78
CA HIS A 76 22.97 2.13 -21.10
C HIS A 76 21.55 2.12 -21.66
N ARG A 77 20.94 0.93 -21.60
CA ARG A 77 19.52 0.67 -21.86
C ARG A 77 18.86 0.16 -20.59
N LEU A 78 17.67 0.65 -20.26
CA LEU A 78 16.90 0.27 -19.10
C LEU A 78 15.54 -0.28 -19.52
N ILE A 79 15.29 -1.55 -19.20
CA ILE A 79 14.04 -2.25 -19.48
C ILE A 79 13.33 -2.58 -18.16
N ILE A 80 12.07 -2.17 -18.05
CA ILE A 80 11.22 -2.49 -16.92
C ILE A 80 10.14 -3.47 -17.36
N ALA A 81 10.12 -4.65 -16.76
CA ALA A 81 9.10 -5.68 -17.00
C ALA A 81 8.21 -5.82 -15.74
N ARG A 82 7.03 -5.21 -15.79
CA ARG A 82 6.03 -5.24 -14.71
C ARG A 82 5.21 -6.52 -14.76
N GLN A 83 4.54 -6.83 -13.63
CA GLN A 83 3.66 -8.00 -13.50
C GLN A 83 4.36 -9.31 -13.90
N ALA A 84 5.58 -9.52 -13.41
CA ALA A 84 6.38 -10.72 -13.68
C ALA A 84 5.81 -11.96 -12.95
N TYR A 85 4.56 -12.35 -13.30
CA TYR A 85 3.79 -13.43 -12.68
C TYR A 85 4.50 -14.78 -12.76
N PHE A 86 5.34 -15.01 -13.77
CA PHE A 86 6.12 -16.22 -13.95
C PHE A 86 7.13 -16.47 -12.82
N LEU A 87 7.44 -15.47 -12.01
CA LEU A 87 8.28 -15.58 -10.80
C LEU A 87 7.50 -16.07 -9.57
N THR A 88 6.19 -16.14 -9.64
CA THR A 88 5.30 -16.44 -8.53
C THR A 88 4.53 -17.74 -8.77
N GLY A 89 3.69 -18.15 -7.81
CA GLY A 89 2.74 -19.26 -7.98
C GLY A 89 1.47 -18.89 -8.78
N SER A 90 1.38 -17.67 -9.31
CA SER A 90 0.23 -17.21 -10.09
C SER A 90 0.11 -17.92 -11.42
N LYS A 91 -1.13 -18.11 -11.88
CA LYS A 91 -1.38 -18.68 -13.21
C LYS A 91 -1.07 -17.64 -14.29
N PRO A 92 -0.50 -18.05 -15.43
CA PRO A 92 -0.30 -17.15 -16.56
C PRO A 92 -1.65 -16.61 -17.07
N PRO A 93 -1.68 -15.38 -17.60
CA PRO A 93 -2.84 -14.88 -18.32
C PRO A 93 -3.14 -15.78 -19.52
N ALA A 94 -4.42 -16.03 -19.81
CA ALA A 94 -4.86 -16.99 -20.82
C ALA A 94 -4.42 -16.68 -22.27
N LYS A 95 -3.86 -15.50 -22.52
CA LYS A 95 -3.53 -15.00 -23.86
C LYS A 95 -2.04 -14.89 -24.17
N ILE A 96 -1.14 -15.09 -23.20
CA ILE A 96 0.28 -14.82 -23.39
C ILE A 96 1.11 -16.04 -23.06
N GLU A 97 1.84 -16.48 -24.05
CA GLU A 97 2.82 -17.56 -23.91
C GLU A 97 4.11 -16.99 -23.32
N SER A 98 4.32 -17.21 -22.03
CA SER A 98 5.61 -16.90 -21.41
C SER A 98 6.49 -18.12 -21.46
N ASN A 99 7.63 -18.00 -22.12
CA ASN A 99 8.68 -19.00 -22.08
C ASN A 99 9.75 -18.60 -21.05
N PRO A 100 9.72 -19.14 -19.81
CA PRO A 100 10.74 -18.85 -18.77
C PRO A 100 12.15 -19.30 -19.18
N ASP A 101 12.29 -20.25 -20.12
CA ASP A 101 13.58 -20.73 -20.59
C ASP A 101 14.33 -19.68 -21.40
N ALA A 102 13.61 -18.77 -22.06
CA ALA A 102 14.24 -17.62 -22.74
C ALA A 102 14.97 -16.72 -21.73
N LEU A 103 14.35 -16.44 -20.59
CA LEU A 103 15.01 -15.66 -19.53
C LEU A 103 16.17 -16.43 -18.88
N LEU A 104 16.07 -17.75 -18.75
CA LEU A 104 17.19 -18.58 -18.29
C LEU A 104 18.39 -18.50 -19.25
N ALA A 105 18.16 -18.46 -20.57
CA ALA A 105 19.18 -18.27 -21.58
C ALA A 105 19.81 -16.86 -21.49
N TYR A 106 18.99 -15.82 -21.43
CA TYR A 106 19.42 -14.43 -21.24
C TYR A 106 20.34 -14.26 -20.01
N LEU A 107 19.99 -14.90 -18.88
CA LEU A 107 20.76 -14.84 -17.64
C LEU A 107 22.14 -15.51 -17.73
N GLN A 108 22.46 -16.29 -18.78
CA GLN A 108 23.80 -16.87 -18.94
C GLN A 108 24.79 -15.80 -19.39
N ASN A 109 24.38 -14.90 -20.26
CA ASN A 109 25.23 -13.85 -20.81
C ASN A 109 24.42 -12.57 -21.07
N PRO A 110 23.93 -11.86 -20.02
CA PRO A 110 23.19 -10.63 -20.22
C PRO A 110 24.08 -9.54 -20.78
N PRO A 111 23.59 -8.70 -21.71
CA PRO A 111 24.35 -7.58 -22.25
C PRO A 111 24.82 -6.62 -21.15
N SER A 112 26.08 -6.21 -21.19
CA SER A 112 26.67 -5.31 -20.18
C SER A 112 26.11 -3.87 -20.25
N TYR A 113 25.52 -3.51 -21.38
CA TYR A 113 24.91 -2.19 -21.63
C TYR A 113 23.42 -2.13 -21.27
N THR A 114 22.81 -3.25 -20.85
CA THR A 114 21.38 -3.29 -20.50
C THR A 114 21.20 -3.66 -19.04
N THR A 115 20.27 -2.96 -18.39
CA THR A 115 19.72 -3.36 -17.11
C THR A 115 18.24 -3.73 -17.27
N LEU A 116 17.91 -4.97 -16.92
CA LEU A 116 16.55 -5.49 -16.89
C LEU A 116 16.02 -5.49 -15.45
N ILE A 117 14.90 -4.82 -15.21
CA ILE A 117 14.22 -4.81 -13.91
C ILE A 117 12.90 -5.55 -14.03
N LEU A 118 12.80 -6.70 -13.38
CA LEU A 118 11.58 -7.50 -13.27
C LEU A 118 10.82 -7.08 -11.99
N ILE A 119 9.53 -6.78 -12.09
CA ILE A 119 8.71 -6.30 -10.96
C ILE A 119 7.49 -7.19 -10.76
N THR A 120 7.24 -7.59 -9.53
CA THR A 120 6.01 -8.26 -9.10
C THR A 120 5.55 -7.75 -7.73
N ASP A 121 4.24 -7.65 -7.52
CA ASP A 121 3.61 -7.24 -6.25
C ASP A 121 3.50 -8.38 -5.23
N ALA A 122 3.95 -9.57 -5.59
CA ALA A 122 3.88 -10.75 -4.70
C ALA A 122 4.82 -10.61 -3.51
N ASP A 123 4.33 -10.94 -2.31
CA ASP A 123 5.13 -10.92 -1.07
C ASP A 123 6.35 -11.85 -1.13
N LYS A 124 6.30 -12.90 -1.94
CA LYS A 124 7.34 -13.94 -2.07
C LYS A 124 7.43 -14.45 -3.51
N LEU A 125 8.64 -14.79 -3.91
CA LEU A 125 8.92 -15.51 -5.14
C LEU A 125 8.71 -17.02 -4.92
N ASP A 126 8.36 -17.75 -6.00
CA ASP A 126 8.24 -19.23 -5.92
C ASP A 126 9.62 -19.89 -6.06
N GLU A 127 10.29 -20.10 -4.95
CA GLU A 127 11.64 -20.67 -4.85
C GLU A 127 11.75 -22.13 -5.38
N ARG A 128 10.64 -22.79 -5.66
CA ARG A 128 10.64 -24.13 -6.28
C ARG A 128 11.01 -24.05 -7.76
N LYS A 129 10.76 -22.91 -8.40
CA LYS A 129 11.03 -22.71 -9.82
C LYS A 129 12.52 -22.59 -10.09
N LYS A 130 13.02 -23.29 -11.12
CA LYS A 130 14.42 -23.22 -11.59
C LYS A 130 14.83 -21.79 -11.90
N LEU A 131 13.94 -21.02 -12.54
CA LEU A 131 14.18 -19.61 -12.88
C LEU A 131 14.47 -18.77 -11.63
N VAL A 132 13.66 -18.89 -10.56
CA VAL A 132 13.86 -18.14 -9.32
C VAL A 132 15.19 -18.51 -8.66
N LYS A 133 15.55 -19.78 -8.63
CA LYS A 133 16.86 -20.24 -8.13
C LYS A 133 18.03 -19.67 -8.92
N THR A 134 17.90 -19.56 -10.24
CA THR A 134 18.92 -18.96 -11.11
C THR A 134 19.01 -17.45 -10.84
N LEU A 135 17.89 -16.75 -10.71
CA LEU A 135 17.86 -15.32 -10.38
C LEU A 135 18.48 -15.03 -9.02
N GLN A 136 18.28 -15.87 -8.01
CA GLN A 136 18.94 -15.75 -6.70
C GLN A 136 20.48 -15.73 -6.80
N GLN A 137 21.05 -16.39 -7.82
CA GLN A 137 22.51 -16.48 -8.02
C GLN A 137 23.04 -15.37 -8.94
N LYS A 138 22.25 -14.90 -9.91
CA LYS A 138 22.70 -14.04 -11.01
C LYS A 138 22.08 -12.64 -11.04
N ALA A 139 21.08 -12.37 -10.23
CA ALA A 139 20.38 -11.10 -10.16
C ALA A 139 20.39 -10.50 -8.75
N LYS A 140 20.14 -9.19 -8.65
CA LYS A 140 19.88 -8.54 -7.36
C LYS A 140 18.38 -8.67 -7.04
N LEU A 141 18.06 -9.41 -5.97
CA LEU A 141 16.69 -9.59 -5.50
C LEU A 141 16.40 -8.57 -4.38
N LEU A 142 15.44 -7.69 -4.61
CA LEU A 142 15.13 -6.58 -3.72
C LEU A 142 13.68 -6.68 -3.22
N PRO A 143 13.49 -7.03 -1.93
CA PRO A 143 12.16 -7.09 -1.34
C PRO A 143 11.66 -5.68 -0.99
N PHE A 144 10.49 -5.32 -1.51
CA PHE A 144 9.76 -4.10 -1.19
C PHE A 144 8.54 -4.44 -0.33
N LEU A 145 8.79 -4.72 0.93
CA LEU A 145 7.76 -5.05 1.90
C LEU A 145 7.18 -3.78 2.51
N GLN A 146 5.89 -3.82 2.84
CA GLN A 146 5.23 -2.71 3.53
C GLN A 146 5.92 -2.37 4.85
N LEU A 147 6.16 -1.09 5.05
CA LEU A 147 6.83 -0.59 6.26
C LEU A 147 5.92 -0.74 7.48
N LYS A 148 6.52 -1.10 8.61
CA LYS A 148 5.81 -1.28 9.87
C LYS A 148 6.22 -0.21 10.86
N ASP A 149 5.28 0.20 11.70
CA ASP A 149 5.50 1.03 12.89
C ASP A 149 6.79 1.87 12.89
N ALA A 150 7.85 1.36 13.53
CA ALA A 150 9.12 2.06 13.66
C ALA A 150 9.77 2.40 12.31
N ASP A 151 9.70 1.49 11.32
CA ASP A 151 10.27 1.72 9.99
C ASP A 151 9.46 2.75 9.20
N LEU A 152 8.11 2.72 9.33
CA LEU A 152 7.22 3.68 8.71
C LEU A 152 7.48 5.10 9.25
N TYR A 153 7.55 5.25 10.56
CA TYR A 153 7.83 6.55 11.16
C TYR A 153 9.24 7.06 10.82
N SER A 154 10.24 6.15 10.79
CA SER A 154 11.60 6.52 10.38
C SER A 154 11.67 6.88 8.89
N TRP A 155 10.80 6.30 8.06
CA TRP A 155 10.66 6.70 6.67
C TRP A 155 10.08 8.13 6.57
N VAL A 156 9.04 8.44 7.34
CA VAL A 156 8.44 9.79 7.40
C VAL A 156 9.49 10.84 7.81
N GLU A 157 10.29 10.55 8.85
CA GLU A 157 11.35 11.46 9.32
C GLU A 157 12.37 11.75 8.20
N ARG A 158 12.91 10.69 7.57
CA ARG A 158 13.87 10.83 6.45
C ARG A 158 13.25 11.47 5.21
N ARG A 159 11.96 11.21 4.95
CA ARG A 159 11.28 11.80 3.81
C ARG A 159 11.09 13.31 3.98
N ALA A 160 10.78 13.79 5.18
CA ALA A 160 10.75 15.21 5.48
C ALA A 160 12.10 15.88 5.21
N GLU A 161 13.22 15.22 5.55
CA GLU A 161 14.56 15.73 5.26
C GLU A 161 14.83 15.91 3.76
N THR A 162 14.28 15.03 2.90
CA THR A 162 14.41 15.20 1.43
C THR A 162 13.70 16.45 0.90
N TYR A 163 12.70 16.93 1.63
CA TYR A 163 12.01 18.20 1.38
C TYR A 163 12.60 19.39 2.18
N HIS A 164 13.80 19.23 2.74
CA HIS A 164 14.45 20.25 3.54
C HIS A 164 13.62 20.72 4.74
N ALA A 165 12.81 19.84 5.34
CA ALA A 165 12.04 20.07 6.54
C ALA A 165 12.42 19.04 7.63
N ARG A 166 12.05 19.31 8.87
CA ARG A 166 12.24 18.37 9.99
C ARG A 166 10.89 17.99 10.59
N ILE A 167 10.79 16.79 11.07
CA ILE A 167 9.62 16.30 11.82
C ILE A 167 10.10 15.44 12.98
N GLN A 168 9.59 15.67 14.17
CA GLN A 168 9.91 14.82 15.32
C GLN A 168 9.10 13.52 15.27
N ARG A 169 9.61 12.48 15.93
CA ARG A 169 8.99 11.16 15.98
C ARG A 169 7.53 11.21 16.44
N SER A 170 7.22 12.00 17.46
CA SER A 170 5.85 12.18 17.97
C SER A 170 4.91 12.74 16.90
N GLU A 171 5.39 13.68 16.10
CA GLU A 171 4.63 14.33 15.04
C GLU A 171 4.50 13.43 13.80
N ALA A 172 5.54 12.65 13.50
CA ALA A 172 5.48 11.61 12.46
C ALA A 172 4.39 10.56 12.78
N ILE A 173 4.26 10.16 14.03
CA ILE A 173 3.19 9.27 14.49
C ILE A 173 1.82 9.91 14.24
N LYS A 174 1.61 11.17 14.64
CA LYS A 174 0.35 11.90 14.42
C LYS A 174 0.00 12.03 12.94
N LEU A 175 1.00 12.30 12.09
CA LEU A 175 0.79 12.37 10.65
C LEU A 175 0.31 11.03 10.09
N VAL A 176 0.96 9.92 10.48
CA VAL A 176 0.55 8.57 10.08
C VAL A 176 -0.84 8.21 10.62
N GLU A 177 -1.19 8.63 11.83
CA GLU A 177 -2.53 8.43 12.38
C GLU A 177 -3.61 9.19 11.61
N ARG A 178 -3.26 10.33 11.03
CA ARG A 178 -4.20 11.18 10.29
C ARG A 178 -4.35 10.75 8.83
N VAL A 179 -3.27 10.37 8.18
CA VAL A 179 -3.21 10.06 6.73
C VAL A 179 -3.34 8.55 6.47
N GLY A 180 -2.84 7.72 7.38
CA GLY A 180 -2.70 6.28 7.19
C GLY A 180 -1.27 5.88 6.86
N GLY A 181 -1.07 4.57 6.57
CA GLY A 181 0.26 4.00 6.31
C GLY A 181 0.67 3.97 4.84
N GLU A 182 -0.13 4.50 3.93
CA GLU A 182 0.19 4.51 2.50
C GLU A 182 1.27 5.55 2.19
N LEU A 183 2.44 5.09 1.74
CA LEU A 183 3.62 5.95 1.55
C LEU A 183 3.42 7.06 0.53
N ARG A 184 2.68 6.80 -0.55
CA ARG A 184 2.37 7.80 -1.58
C ARG A 184 1.54 8.97 -1.03
N LEU A 185 0.57 8.69 -0.17
CA LEU A 185 -0.24 9.73 0.48
C LEU A 185 0.58 10.49 1.52
N LEU A 186 1.35 9.77 2.33
CA LEU A 186 2.26 10.38 3.31
C LEU A 186 3.29 11.29 2.63
N ASP A 187 3.82 10.88 1.49
CA ASP A 187 4.76 11.68 0.71
C ASP A 187 4.17 13.02 0.26
N LYS A 188 2.97 12.98 -0.33
CA LYS A 188 2.26 14.19 -0.76
C LYS A 188 1.93 15.13 0.40
N GLU A 189 1.53 14.57 1.53
CA GLU A 189 1.26 15.38 2.73
C GLU A 189 2.54 15.99 3.31
N LEU A 190 3.65 15.24 3.31
CA LEU A 190 4.97 15.74 3.75
C LEU A 190 5.47 16.86 2.83
N GLU A 191 5.37 16.70 1.51
CA GLU A 191 5.71 17.75 0.55
C GLU A 191 4.95 19.05 0.83
N LYS A 192 3.62 18.96 1.00
CA LYS A 192 2.75 20.08 1.31
C LYS A 192 3.11 20.75 2.65
N LEU A 193 3.35 19.95 3.68
CA LEU A 193 3.75 20.43 5.01
C LEU A 193 5.12 21.09 4.96
N ALA A 194 6.09 20.52 4.25
CA ALA A 194 7.42 21.10 4.08
C ALA A 194 7.39 22.45 3.36
N LEU A 195 6.57 22.56 2.30
CA LEU A 195 6.35 23.85 1.63
C LEU A 195 5.77 24.91 2.57
N TYR A 196 4.87 24.53 3.47
CA TYR A 196 4.27 25.45 4.44
C TYR A 196 5.25 25.93 5.49
N VAL A 197 6.07 25.04 6.05
CA VAL A 197 7.01 25.43 7.11
C VAL A 197 8.29 26.07 6.56
N GLY A 198 8.55 25.95 5.26
CA GLY A 198 9.72 26.49 4.59
C GLY A 198 11.00 25.71 4.83
N THR A 199 12.07 26.14 4.16
CA THR A 199 13.38 25.47 4.20
C THR A 199 13.95 25.44 5.63
N ASN A 200 14.34 24.25 6.09
CA ASN A 200 14.78 23.94 7.44
C ASN A 200 13.73 24.17 8.54
N GLY A 201 12.46 24.37 8.16
CA GLY A 201 11.35 24.50 9.08
C GLY A 201 11.01 23.18 9.78
N GLU A 202 10.31 23.26 10.92
CA GLU A 202 9.86 22.11 11.68
C GLU A 202 8.37 21.85 11.45
N ILE A 203 8.00 20.65 11.04
CA ILE A 203 6.62 20.19 10.92
C ILE A 203 6.11 19.86 12.33
N THR A 204 5.16 20.64 12.81
CA THR A 204 4.58 20.52 14.14
C THR A 204 3.18 19.91 14.10
N GLY A 205 2.66 19.47 15.26
CA GLY A 205 1.28 19.01 15.39
C GLY A 205 0.26 20.04 14.92
N GLU A 206 0.50 21.34 15.16
CA GLU A 206 -0.38 22.42 14.70
C GLU A 206 -0.42 22.49 13.15
N SER A 207 0.74 22.41 12.49
CA SER A 207 0.80 22.40 11.02
C SER A 207 0.11 21.16 10.44
N ILE A 208 0.27 20.00 11.07
CA ILE A 208 -0.39 18.77 10.68
C ILE A 208 -1.92 18.87 10.82
N GLU A 209 -2.42 19.38 11.95
CA GLU A 209 -3.86 19.56 12.17
C GLU A 209 -4.48 20.54 11.18
N LYS A 210 -3.76 21.59 10.84
CA LYS A 210 -4.22 22.65 9.94
C LYS A 210 -4.24 22.22 8.47
N LEU A 211 -3.25 21.46 8.03
CA LEU A 211 -3.02 21.20 6.60
C LEU A 211 -3.18 19.76 6.17
N ALA A 212 -2.77 18.79 6.99
CA ALA A 212 -2.85 17.40 6.58
C ALA A 212 -4.31 16.95 6.50
N VAL A 213 -4.70 16.47 5.33
CA VAL A 213 -6.05 15.98 5.10
C VAL A 213 -6.17 14.57 5.69
N ARG A 214 -7.19 14.37 6.51
CA ARG A 214 -7.54 13.03 6.96
C ARG A 214 -8.19 12.28 5.79
N THR A 215 -7.75 11.06 5.53
CA THR A 215 -8.42 10.23 4.53
C THR A 215 -9.79 9.79 5.04
N LEU A 216 -10.75 9.59 4.14
CA LEU A 216 -12.09 9.15 4.52
C LEU A 216 -12.06 7.80 5.25
N GLU A 217 -11.12 6.91 4.91
CA GLU A 217 -10.89 5.66 5.63
C GLU A 217 -10.48 5.91 7.10
N GLN A 218 -9.64 6.93 7.35
CA GLN A 218 -9.24 7.30 8.71
C GLN A 218 -10.38 7.96 9.49
N ASP A 219 -11.23 8.74 8.81
CA ASP A 219 -12.43 9.30 9.42
C ASP A 219 -13.42 8.21 9.82
N VAL A 220 -13.70 7.26 8.93
CA VAL A 220 -14.54 6.09 9.23
C VAL A 220 -13.95 5.25 10.35
N PHE A 221 -12.63 5.05 10.35
CA PHE A 221 -11.94 4.34 11.42
C PHE A 221 -12.14 5.04 12.77
N ALA A 222 -11.90 6.35 12.86
CA ALA A 222 -12.07 7.12 14.07
C ALA A 222 -13.54 7.19 14.52
N LEU A 223 -14.48 7.25 13.57
CA LEU A 223 -15.92 7.21 13.85
C LEU A 223 -16.30 5.89 14.53
N ILE A 224 -15.87 4.75 13.97
CA ILE A 224 -16.12 3.43 14.56
C ILE A 224 -15.45 3.30 15.95
N GLU A 225 -14.28 3.90 16.14
CA GLU A 225 -13.63 3.97 17.44
C GLU A 225 -14.48 4.72 18.46
N HIS A 226 -15.09 5.86 18.08
CA HIS A 226 -16.02 6.57 18.95
C HIS A 226 -17.27 5.74 19.27
N VAL A 227 -17.83 5.01 18.30
CA VAL A 227 -18.93 4.06 18.56
C VAL A 227 -18.47 2.99 19.54
N ALA A 228 -17.30 2.39 19.34
CA ALA A 228 -16.72 1.36 20.18
C ALA A 228 -16.49 1.85 21.63
N MET A 229 -16.11 3.11 21.80
CA MET A 229 -15.91 3.74 23.11
C MET A 229 -17.20 4.28 23.75
N GLY A 230 -18.36 4.15 23.10
CA GLY A 230 -19.63 4.65 23.60
C GLY A 230 -19.86 6.15 23.43
N ARG A 231 -19.08 6.82 22.58
CA ARG A 231 -19.12 8.27 22.34
C ARG A 231 -19.98 8.59 21.11
N ILE A 232 -21.27 8.23 21.17
CA ILE A 232 -22.19 8.31 20.02
C ILE A 232 -22.31 9.73 19.43
N ASP A 233 -22.37 10.76 20.29
CA ASP A 233 -22.47 12.16 19.83
C ASP A 233 -21.29 12.60 18.99
N ARG A 234 -20.08 12.08 19.31
CA ARG A 234 -18.87 12.36 18.52
C ARG A 234 -18.89 11.60 17.20
N ALA A 235 -19.33 10.35 17.22
CA ALA A 235 -19.46 9.54 16.01
C ALA A 235 -20.44 10.18 15.02
N LEU A 236 -21.61 10.62 15.47
CA LEU A 236 -22.59 11.31 14.64
C LEU A 236 -22.05 12.65 14.09
N ARG A 237 -21.40 13.45 14.95
CA ARG A 237 -20.78 14.70 14.46
C ARG A 237 -19.76 14.46 13.36
N MET A 238 -18.87 13.48 13.53
CA MET A 238 -17.88 13.13 12.50
C MET A 238 -18.54 12.67 11.20
N MET A 239 -19.61 11.87 11.27
CA MET A 239 -20.38 11.48 10.11
C MET A 239 -20.95 12.73 9.36
N TYR A 240 -21.58 13.65 10.10
CA TYR A 240 -22.09 14.88 9.51
C TYR A 240 -20.99 15.77 8.91
N ASP A 241 -19.81 15.82 9.54
CA ASP A 241 -18.67 16.57 9.00
C ASP A 241 -18.19 15.95 7.67
N CYS A 242 -18.12 14.62 7.55
CA CYS A 242 -17.84 13.96 6.28
C CYS A 242 -18.87 14.31 5.19
N ILE A 243 -20.18 14.34 5.53
CA ILE A 243 -21.24 14.71 4.58
C ILE A 243 -21.11 16.20 4.17
N LYS A 244 -20.83 17.10 5.11
CA LYS A 244 -20.63 18.54 4.82
C LYS A 244 -19.42 18.79 3.91
N THR A 245 -18.39 17.97 3.99
CA THR A 245 -17.22 18.05 3.10
C THR A 245 -17.46 17.42 1.72
N GLY A 246 -18.66 16.93 1.45
CA GLY A 246 -19.08 16.44 0.14
C GLY A 246 -19.00 14.91 -0.04
N GLU A 247 -18.76 14.17 1.03
CA GLU A 247 -18.71 12.71 0.93
C GLU A 247 -20.14 12.12 0.83
N GLU A 248 -20.30 11.18 -0.08
CA GLU A 248 -21.59 10.51 -0.31
C GLU A 248 -21.91 9.50 0.81
N PRO A 249 -23.16 9.53 1.37
CA PRO A 249 -23.58 8.59 2.43
C PRO A 249 -23.39 7.12 2.06
N ILE A 250 -23.67 6.73 0.82
CA ILE A 250 -23.48 5.35 0.34
C ILE A 250 -22.00 4.93 0.40
N LYS A 251 -21.07 5.84 0.13
CA LYS A 251 -19.64 5.58 0.23
C LYS A 251 -19.22 5.32 1.68
N LEU A 252 -19.75 6.11 2.62
CA LEU A 252 -19.55 5.88 4.07
C LEU A 252 -20.10 4.52 4.51
N LEU A 253 -21.30 4.13 4.06
CA LEU A 253 -21.89 2.83 4.36
C LEU A 253 -21.00 1.67 3.87
N ALA A 254 -20.46 1.79 2.66
CA ALA A 254 -19.55 0.80 2.09
C ALA A 254 -18.24 0.69 2.90
N LEU A 255 -17.70 1.82 3.38
CA LEU A 255 -16.52 1.85 4.23
C LEU A 255 -16.80 1.27 5.62
N PHE A 256 -17.97 1.50 6.20
CA PHE A 256 -18.39 0.81 7.43
C PHE A 256 -18.42 -0.70 7.21
N ALA A 257 -19.04 -1.17 6.14
CA ALA A 257 -19.10 -2.60 5.84
C ALA A 257 -17.70 -3.21 5.68
N ARG A 258 -16.79 -2.51 5.00
CA ARG A 258 -15.39 -2.91 4.86
C ARG A 258 -14.69 -2.99 6.22
N GLN A 259 -14.84 -1.98 7.07
CA GLN A 259 -14.19 -1.93 8.39
C GLN A 259 -14.75 -3.01 9.33
N PHE A 260 -16.07 -3.16 9.43
CA PHE A 260 -16.66 -4.22 10.28
C PHE A 260 -16.31 -5.63 9.80
N ARG A 261 -16.18 -5.84 8.48
CA ARG A 261 -15.68 -7.10 7.92
C ARG A 261 -14.23 -7.36 8.33
N LEU A 262 -13.39 -6.33 8.32
CA LEU A 262 -12.02 -6.41 8.81
C LEU A 262 -11.97 -6.81 10.29
N LEU A 263 -12.77 -6.14 11.14
CA LEU A 263 -12.85 -6.46 12.56
C LEU A 263 -13.31 -7.91 12.78
N LEU A 264 -14.28 -8.38 12.00
CA LEU A 264 -14.76 -9.78 12.07
C LEU A 264 -13.65 -10.78 11.71
N HIS A 265 -12.92 -10.55 10.63
CA HIS A 265 -11.79 -11.41 10.26
C HIS A 265 -10.71 -11.44 11.34
N ILE A 266 -10.37 -10.31 11.94
CA ILE A 266 -9.42 -10.24 13.04
C ILE A 266 -9.91 -11.04 14.26
N ARG A 267 -11.18 -10.89 14.63
CA ARG A 267 -11.78 -11.65 15.75
C ARG A 267 -11.78 -13.15 15.52
N GLN A 268 -11.94 -13.60 14.28
CA GLN A 268 -11.96 -15.02 13.93
C GLN A 268 -10.56 -15.63 13.82
N TRP A 269 -9.59 -14.88 13.32
CA TRP A 269 -8.29 -15.45 12.96
C TRP A 269 -7.20 -15.21 14.00
N SER A 270 -7.25 -14.09 14.76
CA SER A 270 -6.28 -13.84 15.82
C SER A 270 -6.26 -14.95 16.90
N PRO A 271 -7.41 -15.50 17.37
CA PRO A 271 -7.39 -16.61 18.32
C PRO A 271 -6.86 -17.93 17.73
N ARG A 272 -6.84 -18.04 16.41
CA ARG A 272 -6.29 -19.20 15.68
C ARG A 272 -4.77 -19.10 15.46
N GLY A 273 -4.11 -18.10 16.04
CA GLY A 273 -2.67 -17.94 15.99
C GLY A 273 -2.13 -17.15 14.79
N TYR A 274 -3.00 -16.55 13.95
CA TYR A 274 -2.54 -15.70 12.86
C TYR A 274 -1.96 -14.39 13.38
N SER A 275 -0.72 -14.09 12.99
CA SER A 275 -0.06 -12.82 13.30
C SER A 275 -0.67 -11.66 12.50
N GLN A 276 -0.50 -10.42 13.00
CA GLN A 276 -0.95 -9.21 12.28
C GLN A 276 -0.36 -9.13 10.85
N GLN A 277 0.87 -9.60 10.66
CA GLN A 277 1.51 -9.61 9.35
C GLN A 277 0.87 -10.62 8.40
N GLN A 278 0.54 -11.81 8.88
CA GLN A 278 -0.19 -12.81 8.09
C GLN A 278 -1.57 -12.30 7.70
N LEU A 279 -2.28 -11.65 8.65
CA LEU A 279 -3.57 -11.02 8.39
C LEU A 279 -3.46 -9.89 7.36
N ALA A 280 -2.43 -9.04 7.43
CA ALA A 280 -2.18 -7.99 6.46
C ALA A 280 -2.02 -8.54 5.04
N GLY A 281 -1.19 -9.58 4.86
CA GLY A 281 -0.99 -10.23 3.57
C GLY A 281 -2.25 -10.92 3.04
N MET A 282 -2.98 -11.66 3.91
CA MET A 282 -4.23 -12.36 3.51
C MET A 282 -5.33 -11.39 3.10
N LEU A 283 -5.46 -10.26 3.80
CA LEU A 283 -6.50 -9.25 3.58
C LEU A 283 -6.09 -8.18 2.55
N LYS A 284 -4.82 -8.19 2.11
CA LYS A 284 -4.22 -7.20 1.21
C LYS A 284 -4.39 -5.76 1.73
N ILE A 285 -4.14 -5.56 3.01
CA ILE A 285 -4.22 -4.25 3.65
C ILE A 285 -2.91 -3.94 4.38
N HIS A 286 -2.64 -2.64 4.58
CA HIS A 286 -1.42 -2.21 5.25
C HIS A 286 -1.35 -2.74 6.70
N PRO A 287 -0.18 -3.23 7.19
CA PRO A 287 -0.01 -3.75 8.56
C PRO A 287 -0.45 -2.77 9.65
N TYR A 288 -0.22 -1.47 9.44
CA TYR A 288 -0.70 -0.41 10.34
C TYR A 288 -2.23 -0.44 10.49
N ALA A 289 -2.99 -0.62 9.42
CA ALA A 289 -4.45 -0.72 9.47
C ALA A 289 -4.91 -1.98 10.24
N VAL A 290 -4.21 -3.12 10.06
CA VAL A 290 -4.49 -4.36 10.85
C VAL A 290 -4.25 -4.13 12.32
N LYS A 291 -3.14 -3.47 12.70
CA LYS A 291 -2.82 -3.15 14.09
C LYS A 291 -3.93 -2.33 14.73
N LYS A 292 -4.31 -1.21 14.10
CA LYS A 292 -5.39 -0.35 14.59
C LYS A 292 -6.74 -1.07 14.66
N ALA A 293 -7.09 -1.86 13.64
CA ALA A 293 -8.31 -2.66 13.64
C ALA A 293 -8.30 -3.76 14.72
N THR A 294 -7.12 -4.31 15.08
CA THR A 294 -6.99 -5.25 16.19
C THR A 294 -7.32 -4.61 17.54
N GLU A 295 -6.94 -3.35 17.73
CA GLU A 295 -7.31 -2.58 18.91
C GLU A 295 -8.83 -2.36 18.99
N GLN A 296 -9.47 -1.99 17.87
CA GLN A 296 -10.92 -1.81 17.78
C GLN A 296 -11.72 -3.11 17.96
N ALA A 297 -11.23 -4.21 17.38
CA ALA A 297 -11.93 -5.49 17.42
C ALA A 297 -12.18 -6.00 18.83
N ARG A 298 -11.42 -5.52 19.82
CA ARG A 298 -11.60 -5.90 21.24
C ARG A 298 -12.94 -5.45 21.83
N TYR A 299 -13.53 -4.39 21.29
CA TYR A 299 -14.79 -3.82 21.77
C TYR A 299 -16.03 -4.55 21.24
N PHE A 300 -15.88 -5.45 20.29
CA PHE A 300 -16.99 -6.15 19.66
C PHE A 300 -16.86 -7.67 19.78
N SER A 301 -17.99 -8.35 20.02
CA SER A 301 -18.05 -9.81 19.92
C SER A 301 -18.16 -10.24 18.45
N GLU A 302 -17.83 -11.50 18.13
CA GLU A 302 -18.05 -12.04 16.78
C GLU A 302 -19.53 -12.01 16.39
N GLY A 303 -20.44 -12.30 17.35
CA GLY A 303 -21.87 -12.25 17.14
C GLY A 303 -22.36 -10.85 16.80
N SER A 304 -21.91 -9.82 17.55
CA SER A 304 -22.27 -8.42 17.29
C SER A 304 -21.76 -7.96 15.91
N LEU A 305 -20.52 -8.32 15.53
CA LEU A 305 -19.98 -7.97 14.22
C LEU A 305 -20.78 -8.60 13.07
N LYS A 306 -21.22 -9.86 13.21
CA LYS A 306 -22.10 -10.50 12.23
C LYS A 306 -23.46 -9.80 12.12
N LYS A 307 -24.08 -9.41 13.24
CA LYS A 307 -25.32 -8.66 13.26
C LYS A 307 -25.15 -7.31 12.57
N LEU A 308 -24.10 -6.54 12.90
CA LEU A 308 -23.83 -5.24 12.30
C LEU A 308 -23.63 -5.33 10.79
N LEU A 309 -22.95 -6.36 10.29
CA LEU A 309 -22.82 -6.60 8.84
C LEU A 309 -24.17 -6.95 8.19
N GLY A 310 -25.05 -7.68 8.89
CA GLY A 310 -26.42 -7.93 8.44
C GLY A 310 -27.24 -6.64 8.34
N ILE A 311 -27.18 -5.79 9.36
CA ILE A 311 -27.85 -4.48 9.36
C ILE A 311 -27.32 -3.60 8.22
N LEU A 312 -26.01 -3.55 7.99
CA LEU A 312 -25.43 -2.79 6.88
C LEU A 312 -25.94 -3.28 5.51
N ALA A 313 -26.07 -4.59 5.32
CA ALA A 313 -26.60 -5.16 4.09
C ALA A 313 -28.08 -4.82 3.90
N GLU A 314 -28.86 -4.82 4.97
CA GLU A 314 -30.28 -4.41 4.96
C GLU A 314 -30.43 -2.92 4.63
N GLU A 315 -29.65 -2.05 5.27
CA GLU A 315 -29.72 -0.60 5.00
C GLU A 315 -29.25 -0.27 3.57
N ASP A 316 -28.22 -0.95 3.05
CA ASP A 316 -27.80 -0.81 1.65
C ASP A 316 -28.93 -1.17 0.66
N PHE A 317 -29.64 -2.27 0.93
CA PHE A 317 -30.81 -2.66 0.15
C PHE A 317 -31.95 -1.63 0.23
N ARG A 318 -32.28 -1.15 1.44
CA ARG A 318 -33.34 -0.16 1.66
C ARG A 318 -33.04 1.18 1.00
N ILE A 319 -31.79 1.62 1.02
CA ILE A 319 -31.35 2.82 0.30
C ILE A 319 -31.53 2.63 -1.22
N LYS A 320 -31.03 1.52 -1.77
CA LYS A 320 -31.06 1.24 -3.21
C LYS A 320 -32.49 1.03 -3.75
N SER A 321 -33.39 0.53 -2.91
CA SER A 321 -34.82 0.38 -3.25
C SER A 321 -35.65 1.63 -2.95
N GLY A 322 -35.05 2.71 -2.46
CA GLY A 322 -35.74 3.97 -2.18
C GLY A 322 -36.65 3.96 -0.94
N GLN A 323 -36.49 2.95 -0.06
CA GLN A 323 -37.31 2.79 1.15
C GLN A 323 -36.87 3.69 2.33
N VAL A 324 -35.63 4.18 2.29
CA VAL A 324 -35.07 5.02 3.35
C VAL A 324 -34.16 6.09 2.76
N ASP A 325 -34.12 7.26 3.39
CA ASP A 325 -33.15 8.29 3.09
C ASP A 325 -31.74 7.83 3.47
N LYS A 326 -30.75 8.16 2.62
CA LYS A 326 -29.35 7.71 2.78
C LYS A 326 -28.73 8.18 4.08
N LEU A 327 -29.01 9.42 4.50
CA LEU A 327 -28.45 10.00 5.72
C LEU A 327 -29.10 9.38 6.95
N LEU A 328 -30.41 9.24 6.94
CA LEU A 328 -31.18 8.59 8.01
C LEU A 328 -30.73 7.13 8.22
N ALA A 329 -30.44 6.40 7.15
CA ALA A 329 -29.93 5.03 7.25
C ALA A 329 -28.58 4.97 7.98
N LEU A 330 -27.66 5.91 7.71
CA LEU A 330 -26.39 6.01 8.42
C LEU A 330 -26.56 6.35 9.90
N GLU A 331 -27.43 7.29 10.25
CA GLU A 331 -27.73 7.66 11.63
C GLU A 331 -28.30 6.46 12.41
N MET A 332 -29.26 5.77 11.81
CA MET A 332 -29.85 4.56 12.39
C MET A 332 -28.80 3.47 12.59
N PHE A 333 -27.92 3.28 11.58
CA PHE A 333 -26.85 2.29 11.68
C PHE A 333 -25.88 2.61 12.83
N ILE A 334 -25.42 3.86 12.95
CA ILE A 334 -24.50 4.28 14.03
C ILE A 334 -25.13 4.06 15.41
N THR A 335 -26.40 4.37 15.55
CA THR A 335 -27.18 4.16 16.81
C THR A 335 -27.26 2.67 17.15
N ARG A 336 -27.66 1.84 16.19
CA ARG A 336 -27.70 0.37 16.37
C ARG A 336 -26.35 -0.24 16.69
N ALA A 337 -25.28 0.26 16.05
CA ALA A 337 -23.92 -0.20 16.33
C ALA A 337 -23.48 0.10 17.76
N HIS A 338 -23.92 1.22 18.30
CA HIS A 338 -23.71 1.57 19.70
C HIS A 338 -24.47 0.64 20.66
N GLU A 339 -25.72 0.32 20.37
CA GLU A 339 -26.53 -0.60 21.17
C GLU A 339 -25.94 -2.02 21.19
N GLU A 340 -25.54 -2.55 20.02
CA GLU A 340 -24.89 -3.87 19.93
C GLU A 340 -23.55 -3.95 20.69
N ARG A 341 -22.81 -2.84 20.78
CA ARG A 341 -21.62 -2.76 21.62
C ARG A 341 -21.94 -2.87 23.11
N GLN A 342 -23.00 -2.22 23.60
CA GLN A 342 -23.40 -2.27 25.01
C GLN A 342 -23.79 -3.69 25.44
N ILE A 343 -24.51 -4.40 24.58
CA ILE A 343 -24.88 -5.81 24.80
C ILE A 343 -23.62 -6.67 24.94
N SER A 344 -22.61 -6.46 24.09
CA SER A 344 -21.35 -7.23 24.13
C SER A 344 -20.57 -7.01 25.44
N SER A 345 -20.60 -5.82 26.02
CA SER A 345 -19.87 -5.52 27.27
C SER A 345 -20.52 -6.14 28.50
N GLN A 346 -21.82 -6.38 28.48
CA GLN A 346 -22.55 -7.04 29.59
C GLN A 346 -22.30 -8.55 29.65
N TYR A 347 -21.95 -9.19 28.52
CA TYR A 347 -21.64 -10.62 28.47
C TYR A 347 -20.15 -10.96 28.70
N GLN A 348 -19.28 -9.96 28.86
CA GLN A 348 -17.85 -10.13 29.13
C GLN A 348 -17.47 -9.79 30.59
N ALA A 349 -18.40 -9.30 31.40
CA ALA A 349 -18.28 -9.08 32.83
C ALA A 349 -18.92 -10.25 33.58
#